data_6a809ccd63639fe1bf322df7a42415a1
#
_entry.id   6a809ccd63639fe1bf322df7a42415a1
#
_cell.length_a   1.000
_cell.length_b   1.000
_cell.length_c   1.000
_cell.angle_alpha   90.00
_cell.angle_beta   90.00
_cell.angle_gamma   90.00
#
_symmetry.space_group_name_H-M   'P 1'
#
loop_
_entity.id
_entity.type
_entity.pdbx_description
1 polymer ?
#
loop_
_entity_poly.entity_id
_entity_poly.type
_entity_poly.pdbx_seq_one_letter_code
_entity_poly.pdbx_strand_id
1 'polypeptide(L)'
;ISCVKPSGTVSQLVDSASGIHARHSPYYIRTVRGDNKDPLTQFMIDRGIPNEPCVMKPDSTVVFSFPVKSPEKSVTRNDMSAVEQLELWLTYQRHWCEHKPSVTITVRDEEWMEVGAFVYEYFDEMSGVSFLPHSDHSYQQAPYQEIDKVEYKELLSKMPSRIDWSELSNYESEDNTVSMQTMACSGDACEIVDLV
;
A
#
# COMPACT_ATOMS: atom_id res chain seq x y z
N ILE A 1 -1.17 14.20 23.04
CA ILE A 1 -0.27 14.25 21.87
C ILE A 1 -0.96 13.52 20.74
N SER A 2 -1.21 14.21 19.64
CA SER A 2 -1.88 13.67 18.47
C SER A 2 -0.92 13.58 17.28
N CYS A 3 -1.16 12.60 16.41
CA CYS A 3 -0.45 12.43 15.16
C CYS A 3 -1.35 11.72 14.13
N VAL A 4 -0.94 11.73 12.87
CA VAL A 4 -1.52 10.90 11.83
C VAL A 4 -0.43 10.01 11.25
N LYS A 5 -0.67 8.72 11.27
CA LYS A 5 0.24 7.71 10.71
C LYS A 5 -0.43 6.96 9.56
N PRO A 6 0.32 6.52 8.55
CA PRO A 6 -0.22 5.63 7.54
C PRO A 6 -0.56 4.26 8.18
N SER A 7 -1.62 3.66 7.68
CA SER A 7 -2.04 2.32 8.06
C SER A 7 -1.75 1.35 6.90
N GLY A 8 -0.95 0.33 7.14
CA GLY A 8 -0.62 -0.65 6.11
C GLY A 8 -1.76 -1.63 5.80
N THR A 9 -2.49 -2.05 6.82
CA THR A 9 -3.48 -3.14 6.72
C THR A 9 -4.84 -2.76 7.28
N VAL A 10 -4.92 -2.12 8.44
CA VAL A 10 -6.19 -1.80 9.11
C VAL A 10 -7.09 -0.91 8.25
N SER A 11 -6.53 0.05 7.52
CA SER A 11 -7.30 0.88 6.58
C SER A 11 -7.98 0.06 5.49
N GLN A 12 -7.34 -1.00 5.00
CA GLN A 12 -7.92 -1.89 4.00
C GLN A 12 -9.08 -2.71 4.59
N LEU A 13 -8.95 -3.14 5.84
CA LEU A 13 -10.00 -3.88 6.54
C LEU A 13 -11.31 -3.09 6.68
N VAL A 14 -11.20 -1.78 6.90
CA VAL A 14 -12.36 -0.87 7.06
C VAL A 14 -12.67 -0.07 5.78
N ASP A 15 -12.06 -0.46 4.66
CA ASP A 15 -12.22 0.17 3.35
C ASP A 15 -12.01 1.70 3.35
N SER A 16 -10.98 2.13 4.07
CA SER A 16 -10.59 3.54 4.21
C SER A 16 -9.24 3.81 3.55
N ALA A 17 -8.91 5.08 3.34
CA ALA A 17 -7.58 5.50 2.93
C ALA A 17 -6.58 5.39 4.10
N SER A 18 -5.29 5.31 3.79
CA SER A 18 -4.22 5.19 4.77
C SER A 18 -3.82 6.56 5.31
N GLY A 19 -4.26 6.90 6.52
CA GLY A 19 -4.00 8.23 7.11
C GLY A 19 -4.60 9.35 6.28
N ILE A 20 -3.78 10.32 5.89
CA ILE A 20 -4.18 11.44 5.02
C ILE A 20 -3.90 11.21 3.53
N HIS A 21 -3.48 9.98 3.15
CA HIS A 21 -3.26 9.67 1.75
C HIS A 21 -4.58 9.55 0.99
N ALA A 22 -4.57 9.94 -0.28
CA ALA A 22 -5.62 9.55 -1.21
C ALA A 22 -5.61 8.03 -1.46
N ARG A 23 -6.72 7.49 -1.96
CA ARG A 23 -6.75 6.11 -2.47
C ARG A 23 -5.86 5.99 -3.71
N HIS A 24 -5.33 4.79 -3.95
CA HIS A 24 -4.42 4.60 -5.07
C HIS A 24 -5.08 4.90 -6.42
N SER A 25 -6.22 4.27 -6.69
CA SER A 25 -7.04 4.47 -7.88
C SER A 25 -8.45 3.91 -7.66
N PRO A 26 -9.42 4.10 -8.58
CA PRO A 26 -10.76 3.53 -8.46
C PRO A 26 -10.78 2.00 -8.42
N TYR A 27 -9.87 1.35 -9.20
CA TYR A 27 -9.67 -0.09 -9.22
C TYR A 27 -8.18 -0.38 -9.22
N TYR A 28 -7.75 -1.29 -8.37
CA TYR A 28 -6.33 -1.65 -8.26
C TYR A 28 -6.14 -3.07 -7.73
N ILE A 29 -4.97 -3.63 -8.00
CA ILE A 29 -4.51 -4.85 -7.34
C ILE A 29 -3.73 -4.45 -6.10
N ARG A 30 -4.08 -5.04 -4.97
CA ARG A 30 -3.26 -5.03 -3.76
C ARG A 30 -2.51 -6.36 -3.68
N THR A 31 -1.18 -6.30 -3.71
CA THR A 31 -0.35 -7.48 -3.50
C THR A 31 0.03 -7.63 -2.02
N VAL A 32 0.01 -8.88 -1.56
CA VAL A 32 0.43 -9.23 -0.20
C VAL A 32 1.42 -10.38 -0.30
N ARG A 33 2.52 -10.28 0.41
CA ARG A 33 3.54 -11.33 0.48
C ARG A 33 3.33 -12.20 1.69
N GLY A 34 3.46 -13.51 1.51
CA GLY A 34 3.43 -14.51 2.57
C GLY A 34 4.66 -15.42 2.48
N ASP A 35 5.18 -15.85 3.62
CA ASP A 35 6.17 -16.92 3.65
C ASP A 35 5.51 -18.22 3.17
N ASN A 36 6.16 -18.96 2.29
CA ASN A 36 5.60 -20.20 1.73
C ASN A 36 5.47 -21.33 2.76
N LYS A 37 6.09 -21.19 3.94
CA LYS A 37 5.97 -22.12 5.07
C LYS A 37 4.93 -21.70 6.10
N ASP A 38 4.39 -20.48 5.98
CA ASP A 38 3.34 -19.99 6.86
C ASP A 38 2.05 -20.80 6.62
N PRO A 39 1.44 -21.36 7.67
CA PRO A 39 0.17 -22.08 7.59
C PRO A 39 -0.93 -21.29 6.88
N LEU A 40 -1.05 -19.99 7.15
CA LEU A 40 -2.00 -19.11 6.49
C LEU A 40 -1.74 -19.03 4.98
N THR A 41 -0.47 -18.94 4.58
CA THR A 41 -0.07 -18.91 3.17
C THR A 41 -0.47 -20.20 2.47
N GLN A 42 -0.17 -21.37 3.04
CA GLN A 42 -0.58 -22.65 2.48
C GLN A 42 -2.10 -22.79 2.39
N PHE A 43 -2.80 -22.42 3.45
CA PHE A 43 -4.26 -22.40 3.45
C PHE A 43 -4.84 -21.54 2.31
N MET A 44 -4.31 -20.32 2.11
CA MET A 44 -4.77 -19.43 1.05
C MET A 44 -4.49 -19.98 -0.36
N ILE A 45 -3.35 -20.63 -0.56
CA ILE A 45 -3.01 -21.31 -1.82
C ILE A 45 -4.02 -22.42 -2.10
N ASP A 46 -4.26 -23.31 -1.13
CA ASP A 46 -5.18 -24.44 -1.26
C ASP A 46 -6.63 -24.01 -1.49
N ARG A 47 -7.01 -22.83 -1.02
CA ARG A 47 -8.32 -22.21 -1.28
C ARG A 47 -8.40 -21.50 -2.63
N GLY A 48 -7.35 -21.51 -3.42
CA GLY A 48 -7.33 -20.98 -4.78
C GLY A 48 -7.29 -19.47 -4.87
N ILE A 49 -6.77 -18.78 -3.85
CA ILE A 49 -6.50 -17.34 -3.95
C ILE A 49 -5.39 -17.14 -4.99
N PRO A 50 -5.57 -16.25 -5.98
CA PRO A 50 -4.57 -15.97 -7.02
C PRO A 50 -3.21 -15.61 -6.40
N ASN A 51 -2.20 -16.35 -6.78
CA ASN A 51 -0.86 -16.18 -6.24
C ASN A 51 0.22 -16.53 -7.28
N GLU A 52 1.42 -16.07 -7.03
CA GLU A 52 2.61 -16.36 -7.81
C GLU A 52 3.86 -16.34 -6.93
N PRO A 53 4.97 -16.99 -7.33
CA PRO A 53 6.23 -16.87 -6.62
C PRO A 53 6.74 -15.43 -6.61
N CYS A 54 7.34 -14.99 -5.51
CA CYS A 54 7.95 -13.66 -5.43
C CYS A 54 9.18 -13.58 -6.34
N VAL A 55 9.24 -12.56 -7.20
CA VAL A 55 10.37 -12.36 -8.13
C VAL A 55 11.72 -12.26 -7.39
N MET A 56 11.74 -11.63 -6.22
CA MET A 56 12.96 -11.42 -5.45
C MET A 56 13.37 -12.65 -4.61
N LYS A 57 12.39 -13.45 -4.13
CA LYS A 57 12.61 -14.62 -3.26
C LYS A 57 11.64 -15.74 -3.65
N PRO A 58 11.79 -16.35 -4.82
CA PRO A 58 10.81 -17.33 -5.34
C PRO A 58 10.72 -18.61 -4.49
N ASP A 59 11.80 -18.98 -3.81
CA ASP A 59 11.88 -20.22 -3.04
C ASP A 59 11.23 -20.13 -1.65
N SER A 60 10.99 -18.92 -1.15
CA SER A 60 10.52 -18.71 0.22
C SER A 60 9.28 -17.84 0.34
N THR A 61 8.91 -17.13 -0.71
CA THR A 61 7.86 -16.11 -0.64
C THR A 61 6.87 -16.25 -1.79
N VAL A 62 5.60 -16.19 -1.45
CA VAL A 62 4.47 -16.15 -2.38
C VAL A 62 3.84 -14.77 -2.35
N VAL A 63 3.41 -14.28 -3.51
CA VAL A 63 2.71 -13.00 -3.66
C VAL A 63 1.26 -13.29 -4.04
N PHE A 64 0.34 -12.87 -3.19
CA PHE A 64 -1.09 -12.91 -3.46
C PHE A 64 -1.56 -11.62 -4.08
N SER A 65 -2.49 -11.71 -5.02
CA SER A 65 -3.08 -10.57 -5.73
C SER A 65 -4.56 -10.44 -5.40
N PHE A 66 -4.92 -9.33 -4.76
CA PHE A 66 -6.29 -9.02 -4.37
C PHE A 66 -6.82 -7.86 -5.21
N PRO A 67 -7.85 -8.08 -6.05
CA PRO A 67 -8.52 -6.98 -6.74
C PRO A 67 -9.33 -6.16 -5.74
N VAL A 68 -9.09 -4.85 -5.70
CA VAL A 68 -9.76 -3.91 -4.79
C VAL A 68 -10.47 -2.83 -5.60
N LYS A 69 -11.68 -2.49 -5.18
CA LYS A 69 -12.45 -1.34 -5.67
C LYS A 69 -12.49 -0.29 -4.57
N SER A 70 -12.09 0.93 -4.86
CA SER A 70 -12.26 2.05 -3.93
C SER A 70 -13.74 2.37 -3.71
N PRO A 71 -14.13 2.87 -2.53
CA PRO A 71 -15.48 3.37 -2.29
C PRO A 71 -15.87 4.43 -3.33
N GLU A 72 -17.16 4.50 -3.63
CA GLU A 72 -17.66 5.52 -4.55
C GLU A 72 -17.38 6.93 -4.01
N LYS A 73 -16.93 7.83 -4.88
CA LYS A 73 -16.55 9.21 -4.54
C LYS A 73 -15.34 9.35 -3.62
N SER A 74 -14.56 8.28 -3.41
CA SER A 74 -13.29 8.42 -2.71
C SER A 74 -12.30 9.25 -3.56
N VAL A 75 -11.54 10.10 -2.90
CA VAL A 75 -10.46 10.85 -3.54
C VAL A 75 -9.31 9.87 -3.85
N THR A 76 -8.84 9.89 -5.08
CA THR A 76 -7.70 9.10 -5.53
C THR A 76 -6.47 9.99 -5.76
N ARG A 77 -5.30 9.38 -5.90
CA ARG A 77 -4.05 10.10 -6.20
C ARG A 77 -4.11 10.91 -7.51
N ASN A 78 -5.03 10.55 -8.41
CA ASN A 78 -5.20 11.25 -9.70
C ASN A 78 -6.10 12.49 -9.57
N ASP A 79 -6.87 12.60 -8.48
CA ASP A 79 -7.82 13.68 -8.23
C ASP A 79 -7.21 14.86 -7.46
N MET A 80 -5.97 14.73 -6.98
CA MET A 80 -5.26 15.78 -6.22
C MET A 80 -3.93 16.11 -6.88
N SER A 81 -3.64 17.41 -6.96
CA SER A 81 -2.30 17.90 -7.27
C SER A 81 -1.35 17.70 -6.08
N ALA A 82 -0.04 17.80 -6.32
CA ALA A 82 0.95 17.74 -5.25
C ALA A 82 0.78 18.88 -4.24
N VAL A 83 0.42 20.08 -4.71
CA VAL A 83 0.18 21.24 -3.83
C VAL A 83 -1.06 21.03 -2.97
N GLU A 84 -2.17 20.52 -3.51
CA GLU A 84 -3.37 20.21 -2.71
C GLU A 84 -3.08 19.16 -1.63
N GLN A 85 -2.25 18.16 -1.92
CA GLN A 85 -1.79 17.20 -0.91
C GLN A 85 -0.94 17.87 0.18
N LEU A 86 -0.08 18.82 -0.17
CA LEU A 86 0.72 19.60 0.77
C LEU A 86 -0.14 20.53 1.63
N GLU A 87 -1.14 21.18 1.05
CA GLU A 87 -2.09 22.02 1.79
C GLU A 87 -2.90 21.21 2.81
N LEU A 88 -3.35 20.03 2.42
CA LEU A 88 -3.99 19.07 3.32
C LEU A 88 -3.04 18.67 4.46
N TRP A 89 -1.80 18.33 4.14
CA TRP A 89 -0.77 17.99 5.12
C TRP A 89 -0.53 19.15 6.10
N LEU A 90 -0.40 20.39 5.59
CA LEU A 90 -0.18 21.58 6.40
C LEU A 90 -1.36 21.87 7.33
N THR A 91 -2.59 21.62 6.87
CA THR A 91 -3.80 21.71 7.69
C THR A 91 -3.72 20.76 8.90
N TYR A 92 -3.34 19.50 8.69
CA TYR A 92 -3.14 18.55 9.78
C TYR A 92 -1.98 18.92 10.70
N GLN A 93 -0.88 19.43 10.15
CA GLN A 93 0.27 19.91 10.91
C GLN A 93 -0.11 21.06 11.85
N ARG A 94 -0.88 22.04 11.37
CA ARG A 94 -1.26 23.22 12.15
C ARG A 94 -2.34 22.96 13.19
N HIS A 95 -3.30 22.08 12.90
CA HIS A 95 -4.55 22.00 13.65
C HIS A 95 -4.76 20.69 14.39
N TRP A 96 -4.00 19.65 14.07
CA TRP A 96 -4.21 18.34 14.68
C TRP A 96 -2.94 17.70 15.26
N CYS A 97 -1.84 17.76 14.54
CA CYS A 97 -0.67 16.98 14.88
C CYS A 97 0.35 17.79 15.71
N GLU A 98 0.61 17.39 16.95
CA GLU A 98 1.79 17.81 17.70
C GLU A 98 3.05 17.09 17.19
N HIS A 99 2.88 15.87 16.70
CA HIS A 99 3.87 15.12 15.96
C HIS A 99 3.61 15.21 14.46
N LYS A 100 4.63 14.90 13.68
CA LYS A 100 4.61 14.87 12.22
C LYS A 100 3.41 14.07 11.67
N PRO A 101 2.53 14.67 10.87
CA PRO A 101 1.60 13.92 10.04
C PRO A 101 2.40 13.21 8.92
N SER A 102 2.36 11.88 8.92
CA SER A 102 3.12 11.09 7.94
C SER A 102 2.39 11.03 6.61
N VAL A 103 3.07 11.45 5.54
CA VAL A 103 2.55 11.42 4.18
C VAL A 103 3.68 11.22 3.17
N THR A 104 3.34 10.61 2.05
CA THR A 104 4.13 10.63 0.82
C THR A 104 3.34 11.39 -0.23
N ILE A 105 3.87 12.51 -0.68
CA ILE A 105 3.28 13.35 -1.73
C ILE A 105 3.71 12.82 -3.09
N THR A 106 2.74 12.49 -3.92
CA THR A 106 3.00 12.10 -5.30
C THR A 106 3.09 13.34 -6.16
N VAL A 107 4.18 13.52 -6.89
CA VAL A 107 4.50 14.73 -7.66
C VAL A 107 4.65 14.39 -9.14
N ARG A 108 3.87 15.02 -10.01
CA ARG A 108 4.03 14.94 -11.47
C ARG A 108 5.22 15.78 -11.92
N ASP A 109 5.76 15.47 -13.08
CA ASP A 109 6.98 16.13 -13.58
C ASP A 109 6.82 17.66 -13.68
N GLU A 110 5.65 18.14 -14.05
CA GLU A 110 5.33 19.56 -14.17
C GLU A 110 5.12 20.27 -12.83
N GLU A 111 4.86 19.52 -11.74
CA GLU A 111 4.53 20.09 -10.42
C GLU A 111 5.75 20.40 -9.55
N TRP A 112 6.95 19.91 -9.91
CA TRP A 112 8.14 20.03 -9.05
C TRP A 112 8.53 21.46 -8.71
N MET A 113 8.31 22.41 -9.61
CA MET A 113 8.64 23.83 -9.34
C MET A 113 7.69 24.45 -8.32
N GLU A 114 6.38 24.13 -8.41
CA GLU A 114 5.38 24.61 -7.46
C GLU A 114 5.57 23.96 -6.09
N VAL A 115 5.86 22.67 -6.06
CA VAL A 115 6.22 21.94 -4.83
C VAL A 115 7.42 22.56 -4.17
N GLY A 116 8.47 22.89 -4.94
CA GLY A 116 9.67 23.56 -4.43
C GLY A 116 9.36 24.94 -3.83
N ALA A 117 8.53 25.72 -4.50
CA ALA A 117 8.09 27.03 -4.01
C ALA A 117 7.27 26.90 -2.71
N PHE A 118 6.32 25.96 -2.65
CA PHE A 118 5.54 25.68 -1.45
C PHE A 118 6.42 25.27 -0.26
N VAL A 119 7.34 24.34 -0.48
CA VAL A 119 8.27 23.89 0.57
C VAL A 119 9.13 25.05 1.07
N TYR A 120 9.59 25.92 0.19
CA TYR A 120 10.38 27.10 0.57
C TYR A 120 9.56 28.10 1.38
N GLU A 121 8.31 28.38 0.98
CA GLU A 121 7.43 29.33 1.67
C GLU A 121 7.06 28.87 3.07
N TYR A 122 6.76 27.56 3.25
CA TYR A 122 6.29 27.01 4.52
C TYR A 122 7.36 26.22 5.28
N PHE A 123 8.63 26.39 4.92
CA PHE A 123 9.73 25.58 5.46
C PHE A 123 9.80 25.56 6.99
N ASP A 124 9.59 26.70 7.63
CA ASP A 124 9.66 26.84 9.09
C ASP A 124 8.48 26.13 9.81
N GLU A 125 7.40 25.85 9.11
CA GLU A 125 6.25 25.10 9.65
C GLU A 125 6.32 23.60 9.36
N MET A 126 7.20 23.20 8.45
CA MET A 126 7.26 21.79 7.99
C MET A 126 8.10 20.94 8.93
N SER A 127 7.53 19.79 9.32
CA SER A 127 8.26 18.79 10.10
C SER A 127 8.97 17.78 9.22
N GLY A 128 8.30 17.16 8.30
CA GLY A 128 8.91 16.19 7.40
C GLY A 128 7.89 15.59 6.44
N VAL A 129 8.20 15.64 5.16
CA VAL A 129 7.38 15.13 4.06
C VAL A 129 8.26 14.29 3.16
N SER A 130 7.72 13.19 2.66
CA SER A 130 8.35 12.37 1.63
C SER A 130 7.72 12.69 0.28
N PHE A 131 8.54 12.80 -0.75
CA PHE A 131 8.10 13.04 -2.12
C PHE A 131 8.38 11.80 -2.98
N LEU A 132 7.44 11.45 -3.82
CA LEU A 132 7.57 10.36 -4.78
C LEU A 132 7.17 10.86 -6.16
N PRO A 133 8.03 10.70 -7.20
CA PRO A 133 7.63 10.99 -8.56
C PRO A 133 6.38 10.21 -8.95
N HIS A 134 5.43 10.88 -9.60
CA HIS A 134 4.28 10.19 -10.17
C HIS A 134 4.78 9.31 -11.32
N SER A 135 4.53 8.02 -11.21
CA SER A 135 4.92 7.07 -12.23
C SER A 135 3.72 6.20 -12.60
N ASP A 136 3.46 6.09 -13.88
CA ASP A 136 2.50 5.13 -14.43
C ASP A 136 3.10 3.73 -14.54
N HIS A 137 4.41 3.62 -14.32
CA HIS A 137 5.12 2.35 -14.36
C HIS A 137 5.15 1.71 -12.97
N SER A 138 4.41 0.64 -12.81
CA SER A 138 4.57 -0.23 -11.66
C SER A 138 5.74 -1.19 -11.92
N TYR A 139 6.63 -1.33 -10.94
CA TYR A 139 7.59 -2.42 -10.98
C TYR A 139 6.86 -3.75 -10.73
N GLN A 140 7.48 -4.83 -11.16
CA GLN A 140 6.89 -6.16 -11.05
C GLN A 140 6.52 -6.50 -9.59
N GLN A 141 5.27 -6.95 -9.39
CA GLN A 141 4.71 -7.25 -8.06
C GLN A 141 4.67 -6.03 -7.11
N ALA A 142 4.45 -4.82 -7.64
CA ALA A 142 4.26 -3.64 -6.83
C ALA A 142 3.10 -3.82 -5.82
N PRO A 143 3.19 -3.22 -4.60
CA PRO A 143 2.15 -3.32 -3.57
C PRO A 143 0.77 -2.83 -4.04
N TYR A 144 0.75 -1.89 -4.96
CA TYR A 144 -0.44 -1.34 -5.60
C TYR A 144 -0.22 -1.25 -7.11
N GLN A 145 -1.19 -1.72 -7.88
CA GLN A 145 -1.16 -1.64 -9.35
C GLN A 145 -2.53 -1.17 -9.84
N GLU A 146 -2.55 -0.03 -10.51
CA GLU A 146 -3.78 0.48 -11.11
C GLU A 146 -4.26 -0.44 -12.22
N ILE A 147 -5.57 -0.71 -12.26
CA ILE A 147 -6.23 -1.54 -13.27
C ILE A 147 -7.53 -0.89 -13.69
N ASP A 148 -8.04 -1.30 -14.82
CA ASP A 148 -9.36 -0.86 -15.27
C ASP A 148 -10.51 -1.71 -14.67
N LYS A 149 -11.73 -1.27 -14.93
CA LYS A 149 -12.93 -1.96 -14.43
C LYS A 149 -13.13 -3.34 -15.04
N VAL A 150 -12.65 -3.56 -16.24
CA VAL A 150 -12.80 -4.86 -16.96
C VAL A 150 -11.85 -5.86 -16.31
N GLU A 151 -10.59 -5.48 -16.18
CA GLU A 151 -9.56 -6.29 -15.53
C GLU A 151 -9.92 -6.60 -14.07
N TYR A 152 -10.45 -5.60 -13.33
CA TYR A 152 -10.96 -5.82 -11.98
C TYR A 152 -12.01 -6.95 -11.93
N LYS A 153 -12.98 -6.95 -12.86
CA LYS A 153 -14.02 -7.98 -12.90
C LYS A 153 -13.47 -9.35 -13.27
N GLU A 154 -12.50 -9.40 -14.18
CA GLU A 154 -11.84 -10.64 -14.55
C GLU A 154 -11.07 -11.24 -13.37
N LEU A 155 -10.30 -10.42 -12.67
CA LEU A 155 -9.55 -10.86 -11.47
C LEU A 155 -10.51 -11.27 -10.35
N LEU A 156 -11.58 -10.51 -10.14
CA LEU A 156 -12.59 -10.84 -9.13
C LEU A 156 -13.26 -12.20 -9.43
N SER A 157 -13.48 -12.53 -10.71
CA SER A 157 -14.04 -13.82 -11.09
C SER A 157 -13.13 -15.02 -10.81
N LYS A 158 -11.81 -14.78 -10.67
CA LYS A 158 -10.81 -15.79 -10.31
C LYS A 158 -10.68 -15.98 -8.79
N MET A 159 -11.24 -15.05 -8.01
CA MET A 159 -11.23 -15.18 -6.55
C MET A 159 -12.23 -16.27 -6.11
N PRO A 160 -11.89 -17.04 -5.06
CA PRO A 160 -12.83 -18.01 -4.49
C PRO A 160 -14.08 -17.28 -3.96
N SER A 161 -15.25 -17.81 -4.29
CA SER A 161 -16.54 -17.20 -3.91
C SER A 161 -16.80 -17.24 -2.39
N ARG A 162 -16.19 -18.19 -1.70
CA ARG A 162 -16.27 -18.40 -0.25
C ARG A 162 -15.04 -19.13 0.25
N ILE A 163 -14.54 -18.70 1.39
CA ILE A 163 -13.46 -19.37 2.12
C ILE A 163 -14.01 -19.69 3.52
N ASP A 164 -13.89 -20.94 3.90
CA ASP A 164 -14.21 -21.36 5.28
C ASP A 164 -12.95 -21.19 6.15
N TRP A 165 -12.87 -20.06 6.81
CA TRP A 165 -11.74 -19.72 7.67
C TRP A 165 -11.64 -20.59 8.94
N SER A 166 -12.70 -21.32 9.32
CA SER A 166 -12.62 -22.23 10.46
C SER A 166 -11.65 -23.40 10.24
N GLU A 167 -11.40 -23.73 8.99
CA GLU A 167 -10.45 -24.79 8.62
C GLU A 167 -8.97 -24.36 8.74
N LEU A 168 -8.68 -23.07 8.92
CA LEU A 168 -7.31 -22.57 9.10
C LEU A 168 -6.62 -23.25 10.29
N SER A 169 -7.37 -23.53 11.37
CA SER A 169 -6.84 -24.21 12.56
C SER A 169 -6.23 -25.60 12.26
N ASN A 170 -6.63 -26.24 11.16
CA ASN A 170 -6.05 -27.52 10.76
C ASN A 170 -4.62 -27.37 10.17
N TYR A 171 -4.27 -26.16 9.73
CA TYR A 171 -2.95 -25.81 9.18
C TYR A 171 -2.01 -25.28 10.26
N GLU A 172 -2.54 -24.71 11.32
CA GLU A 172 -1.78 -24.07 12.42
C GLU A 172 -1.29 -25.06 13.49
N SER A 173 -1.00 -26.30 13.12
CA SER A 173 -0.50 -27.32 14.05
C SER A 173 0.95 -27.08 14.49
N GLU A 174 1.77 -26.51 13.62
CA GLU A 174 3.18 -26.16 13.86
C GLU A 174 3.52 -24.84 13.18
N ASP A 175 4.23 -23.95 13.88
CA ASP A 175 4.77 -22.72 13.30
C ASP A 175 6.19 -22.98 12.77
N ASN A 176 6.30 -23.09 11.46
CA ASN A 176 7.56 -23.26 10.74
C ASN A 176 8.03 -21.99 10.03
N THR A 177 7.42 -20.83 10.33
CA THR A 177 7.79 -19.56 9.72
C THR A 177 9.20 -19.14 10.13
N VAL A 178 9.99 -18.78 9.14
CA VAL A 178 11.33 -18.23 9.35
C VAL A 178 11.27 -16.75 9.01
N SER A 179 10.97 -15.94 10.00
CA SER A 179 10.89 -14.46 9.98
C SER A 179 10.35 -13.84 8.69
N MET A 180 9.13 -13.30 8.75
CA MET A 180 8.56 -12.46 7.69
C MET A 180 9.38 -11.18 7.57
N GLN A 181 10.16 -11.07 6.51
CA GLN A 181 10.82 -9.81 6.14
C GLN A 181 9.81 -8.94 5.41
N THR A 182 9.36 -7.89 6.06
CA THR A 182 8.56 -6.86 5.40
C THR A 182 9.48 -5.98 4.58
N MET A 183 9.31 -5.99 3.27
CA MET A 183 10.03 -5.06 2.40
C MET A 183 9.52 -3.65 2.67
N ALA A 184 10.36 -2.80 3.23
CA ALA A 184 10.11 -1.37 3.29
C ALA A 184 10.59 -0.73 1.98
N CYS A 185 9.69 -0.06 1.27
CA CYS A 185 10.09 0.77 0.13
C CYS A 185 10.64 2.09 0.66
N SER A 186 11.93 2.29 0.52
CA SER A 186 12.58 3.58 0.69
C SER A 186 13.05 4.10 -0.69
N GLY A 187 12.20 4.91 -1.34
CA GLY A 187 12.52 5.46 -2.67
C GLY A 187 12.55 4.40 -3.78
N ASP A 188 13.44 4.57 -4.76
CA ASP A 188 13.56 3.71 -5.95
C ASP A 188 14.18 2.32 -5.67
N ALA A 189 14.56 2.03 -4.44
CA ALA A 189 15.15 0.76 -4.05
C ALA A 189 14.35 0.08 -2.95
N CYS A 190 13.98 -1.19 -3.19
CA CYS A 190 13.51 -2.07 -2.13
C CYS A 190 14.74 -2.63 -1.40
N GLU A 191 15.07 -2.09 -0.24
CA GLU A 191 16.08 -2.68 0.62
C GLU A 191 15.47 -3.81 1.44
N ILE A 192 16.09 -4.99 1.33
CA ILE A 192 15.82 -6.10 2.23
C ILE A 192 16.71 -5.90 3.45
N VAL A 193 16.11 -5.51 4.55
CA VAL A 193 16.83 -5.47 5.82
C VAL A 193 16.81 -6.88 6.40
N ASP A 194 17.94 -7.58 6.36
CA ASP A 194 18.14 -8.79 7.13
C ASP A 194 18.25 -8.39 8.61
N LEU A 195 17.16 -8.57 9.35
CA LEU A 195 17.20 -8.54 10.80
C LEU A 195 17.79 -9.89 11.25
N VAL A 196 19.06 -9.87 11.64
CA VAL A 196 19.74 -10.96 12.35
C VAL A 196 19.29 -10.99 13.80
#